data_479fdbe42dfefa2898d8896bfa5cfcef
#
_entry.id   479fdbe42dfefa2898d8896bfa5cfcef
#
_cell.length_a   1.000
_cell.length_b   1.000
_cell.length_c   1.000
_cell.angle_alpha   90.00
_cell.angle_beta   90.00
_cell.angle_gamma   90.00
#
_symmetry.space_group_name_H-M   'P 1'
#
loop_
_entity.id
_entity.type
_entity.pdbx_description
1 polymer ?
#
loop_
_entity_poly.entity_id
_entity_poly.type
_entity_poly.pdbx_seq_one_letter_code
_entity_poly.pdbx_strand_id
1 'polypeptide(L)'
;MHSLGELKYSKATSDPVKVVVAVAQDSAAQSVADLPHGVRVSSEYPSLTERYFAERGIQADIRLSYGASEAKIPDIADCIVDITETGRALRAAGLRVIDTMLVSYTEMIANQQAFADPEKRHAMNQLMTLLLGTLDARGKVLVKLNVGTDDLQRVLNVLPSAKSPTISELASGGFAVESVVEKRTINTLIPALKDAGASDLLEMPISKIVA
;
A
#
# COMPACT_ATOMS: atom_id res chain seq x y z
N MET A 1 -18.45 1.93 17.47
CA MET A 1 -17.50 2.63 16.58
C MET A 1 -18.03 2.55 15.17
N HIS A 2 -17.92 3.63 14.39
CA HIS A 2 -18.21 3.66 12.95
C HIS A 2 -16.93 3.84 12.17
N SER A 3 -16.70 3.01 11.14
CA SER A 3 -15.66 3.24 10.14
C SER A 3 -16.12 4.32 9.16
N LEU A 4 -15.26 5.29 8.90
CA LEU A 4 -15.43 6.31 7.87
C LEU A 4 -14.76 5.90 6.55
N GLY A 5 -13.93 4.87 6.60
CA GLY A 5 -13.25 4.29 5.46
C GLY A 5 -11.78 3.97 5.72
N GLU A 6 -11.27 3.11 4.89
CA GLU A 6 -9.87 2.69 4.91
C GLU A 6 -8.95 3.75 4.30
N LEU A 7 -7.80 3.95 4.92
CA LEU A 7 -6.71 4.76 4.42
C LEU A 7 -5.57 3.83 4.00
N LYS A 8 -5.55 3.45 2.72
CA LYS A 8 -4.56 2.50 2.17
C LYS A 8 -3.21 3.18 1.96
N TYR A 9 -2.41 3.23 3.01
CA TYR A 9 -1.06 3.74 2.92
C TYR A 9 -0.09 2.97 3.82
N SER A 10 1.16 2.96 3.39
CA SER A 10 2.30 2.58 4.20
C SER A 10 3.51 3.43 3.83
N LYS A 11 4.66 3.18 4.45
CA LYS A 11 5.89 3.91 4.10
C LYS A 11 6.40 3.56 2.70
N ALA A 12 6.17 2.34 2.25
CA ALA A 12 6.76 1.80 1.03
C ALA A 12 5.73 1.46 -0.05
N THR A 13 4.53 1.02 0.33
CA THR A 13 3.50 0.53 -0.57
C THR A 13 2.11 1.03 -0.16
N SER A 14 1.08 0.56 -0.82
CA SER A 14 -0.32 0.67 -0.39
C SER A 14 -0.85 -0.65 0.17
N ASP A 15 0.05 -1.62 0.41
CA ASP A 15 -0.32 -2.94 0.91
C ASP A 15 -0.74 -2.89 2.38
N PRO A 16 -1.63 -3.78 2.80
CA PRO A 16 -2.02 -3.89 4.20
C PRO A 16 -0.88 -4.41 5.05
N VAL A 17 -0.91 -4.06 6.30
CA VAL A 17 -0.10 -4.69 7.33
C VAL A 17 -0.68 -6.07 7.64
N LYS A 18 0.18 -7.08 7.74
CA LYS A 18 -0.19 -8.46 8.04
C LYS A 18 0.47 -8.89 9.35
N VAL A 19 -0.29 -9.53 10.21
CA VAL A 19 0.25 -10.31 11.32
C VAL A 19 0.40 -11.73 10.82
N VAL A 20 1.62 -12.24 10.82
CA VAL A 20 1.97 -13.51 10.18
C VAL A 20 2.64 -14.47 11.15
N VAL A 21 2.51 -15.76 10.90
CA VAL A 21 3.33 -16.80 11.51
C VAL A 21 4.49 -17.11 10.59
N ALA A 22 5.71 -17.01 11.08
CA ALA A 22 6.92 -17.29 10.31
C ALA A 22 7.83 -18.29 11.05
N VAL A 23 8.49 -19.13 10.25
CA VAL A 23 9.44 -20.16 10.72
C VAL A 23 10.78 -19.98 10.00
N ALA A 24 11.80 -20.69 10.42
CA ALA A 24 13.06 -20.75 9.69
C ALA A 24 12.85 -21.21 8.23
N GLN A 25 13.65 -20.70 7.31
CA GLN A 25 13.54 -21.00 5.87
C GLN A 25 13.64 -22.50 5.57
N ASP A 26 14.43 -23.24 6.35
CA ASP A 26 14.69 -24.67 6.25
C ASP A 26 13.75 -25.53 7.11
N SER A 27 12.80 -24.92 7.84
CA SER A 27 11.82 -25.65 8.64
C SER A 27 11.01 -26.62 7.78
N ALA A 28 10.69 -27.79 8.31
CA ALA A 28 9.84 -28.78 7.64
C ALA A 28 8.35 -28.35 7.59
N ALA A 29 7.89 -27.49 8.55
CA ALA A 29 6.50 -27.07 8.63
C ALA A 29 6.12 -26.17 7.45
N GLN A 30 5.14 -26.56 6.64
CA GLN A 30 4.63 -25.78 5.50
C GLN A 30 3.42 -24.91 5.87
N SER A 31 2.74 -25.30 6.94
CA SER A 31 1.56 -24.62 7.49
C SER A 31 1.60 -24.63 9.01
N VAL A 32 0.71 -23.89 9.65
CA VAL A 32 0.59 -23.91 11.12
C VAL A 32 0.16 -25.27 11.63
N ALA A 33 -0.59 -26.03 10.85
CA ALA A 33 -1.03 -27.39 11.22
C ALA A 33 0.15 -28.40 11.34
N ASP A 34 1.29 -28.11 10.73
CA ASP A 34 2.48 -28.96 10.81
C ASP A 34 3.32 -28.67 12.05
N LEU A 35 2.98 -27.66 12.83
CA LEU A 35 3.69 -27.31 14.05
C LEU A 35 3.35 -28.30 15.18
N PRO A 36 4.34 -28.74 15.98
CA PRO A 36 4.09 -29.68 17.06
C PRO A 36 3.32 -29.02 18.23
N HIS A 37 2.64 -29.85 19.02
CA HIS A 37 2.13 -29.39 20.30
C HIS A 37 3.28 -28.95 21.22
N GLY A 38 3.09 -27.83 21.92
CA GLY A 38 4.13 -27.24 22.76
C GLY A 38 5.14 -26.40 21.97
N VAL A 39 4.86 -26.09 20.68
CA VAL A 39 5.68 -25.20 19.86
C VAL A 39 5.96 -23.87 20.58
N ARG A 40 7.22 -23.46 20.62
CA ARG A 40 7.65 -22.22 21.25
C ARG A 40 7.41 -21.07 20.27
N VAL A 41 6.59 -20.11 20.67
CA VAL A 41 6.19 -18.96 19.84
C VAL A 41 6.64 -17.67 20.49
N SER A 42 7.43 -16.87 19.77
CA SER A 42 7.77 -15.51 20.18
C SER A 42 6.82 -14.52 19.51
N SER A 43 6.16 -13.66 20.29
CA SER A 43 5.16 -12.72 19.77
C SER A 43 5.09 -11.43 20.57
N GLU A 44 4.85 -10.29 19.90
CA GLU A 44 4.45 -9.04 20.57
C GLU A 44 2.96 -9.01 20.93
N TYR A 45 2.17 -9.98 20.46
CA TYR A 45 0.71 -10.06 20.62
C TYR A 45 0.28 -11.39 21.27
N PRO A 46 0.68 -11.68 22.51
CA PRO A 46 0.48 -12.99 23.10
C PRO A 46 -0.99 -13.42 23.12
N SER A 47 -1.92 -12.57 23.57
CA SER A 47 -3.34 -12.92 23.63
C SER A 47 -3.99 -13.17 22.27
N LEU A 48 -3.56 -12.44 21.22
CA LEU A 48 -4.00 -12.70 19.85
C LEU A 48 -3.46 -14.04 19.35
N THR A 49 -2.19 -14.29 19.63
CA THR A 49 -1.48 -15.52 19.26
C THR A 49 -2.08 -16.74 19.96
N GLU A 50 -2.33 -16.66 21.27
CA GLU A 50 -3.00 -17.72 22.05
C GLU A 50 -4.34 -18.12 21.44
N ARG A 51 -5.20 -17.15 21.17
CA ARG A 51 -6.49 -17.41 20.55
C ARG A 51 -6.35 -18.04 19.17
N TYR A 52 -5.44 -17.54 18.34
CA TYR A 52 -5.21 -18.06 17.00
C TYR A 52 -4.79 -19.53 16.99
N PHE A 53 -3.85 -19.93 17.87
CA PHE A 53 -3.39 -21.31 17.99
C PHE A 53 -4.45 -22.20 18.63
N ALA A 54 -5.16 -21.72 19.66
CA ALA A 54 -6.24 -22.45 20.31
C ALA A 54 -7.40 -22.78 19.38
N GLU A 55 -7.81 -21.83 18.52
CA GLU A 55 -8.85 -22.04 17.49
C GLU A 55 -8.47 -23.14 16.49
N ARG A 56 -7.18 -23.45 16.35
CA ARG A 56 -6.64 -24.50 15.47
C ARG A 56 -6.30 -25.80 16.24
N GLY A 57 -6.61 -25.85 17.55
CA GLY A 57 -6.37 -27.01 18.39
C GLY A 57 -4.88 -27.26 18.70
N ILE A 58 -4.02 -26.26 18.51
CA ILE A 58 -2.59 -26.36 18.74
C ILE A 58 -2.26 -25.74 20.11
N GLN A 59 -1.65 -26.52 21.00
CA GLN A 59 -1.06 -25.99 22.22
C GLN A 59 0.29 -25.38 21.91
N ALA A 60 0.48 -24.10 22.24
CA ALA A 60 1.72 -23.36 22.01
C ALA A 60 2.25 -22.74 23.31
N ASP A 61 3.58 -22.74 23.49
CA ASP A 61 4.28 -21.99 24.56
C ASP A 61 4.57 -20.58 24.02
N ILE A 62 3.67 -19.64 24.32
CA ILE A 62 3.73 -18.29 23.78
C ILE A 62 4.48 -17.38 24.75
N ARG A 63 5.53 -16.75 24.24
CA ARG A 63 6.37 -15.84 25.01
C ARG A 63 6.29 -14.43 24.44
N LEU A 64 5.99 -13.48 25.34
CA LEU A 64 6.04 -12.06 25.00
C LEU A 64 7.46 -11.65 24.62
N SER A 65 7.59 -10.95 23.52
CA SER A 65 8.87 -10.56 22.98
C SER A 65 8.77 -9.25 22.21
N TYR A 66 9.51 -8.25 22.63
CA TYR A 66 9.60 -6.97 21.95
C TYR A 66 10.87 -6.90 21.10
N GLY A 67 10.71 -6.55 19.81
CA GLY A 67 11.80 -6.33 18.87
C GLY A 67 12.66 -7.55 18.56
N ALA A 68 13.34 -7.53 17.42
CA ALA A 68 14.25 -8.56 16.94
C ALA A 68 13.71 -10.00 17.06
N SER A 69 12.39 -10.17 16.82
CA SER A 69 11.73 -11.48 16.94
C SER A 69 12.37 -12.50 16.01
N GLU A 70 12.80 -12.05 14.84
CA GLU A 70 13.50 -12.87 13.83
C GLU A 70 14.83 -13.47 14.29
N ALA A 71 15.53 -12.81 15.22
CA ALA A 71 16.81 -13.30 15.73
C ALA A 71 16.66 -14.42 16.79
N LYS A 72 15.44 -14.80 17.16
CA LYS A 72 15.17 -15.80 18.19
C LYS A 72 14.99 -17.22 17.65
N ILE A 73 14.88 -17.36 16.36
CA ILE A 73 14.76 -18.65 15.69
C ILE A 73 16.18 -19.14 15.29
N PRO A 74 16.51 -20.42 15.54
CA PRO A 74 15.70 -21.47 16.18
C PRO A 74 15.92 -21.59 17.69
N ASP A 75 16.87 -20.87 18.27
CA ASP A 75 17.41 -21.19 19.60
C ASP A 75 16.38 -20.97 20.73
N ILE A 76 15.62 -19.87 20.66
CA ILE A 76 14.68 -19.46 21.69
C ILE A 76 13.22 -19.81 21.31
N ALA A 77 12.88 -19.72 20.04
CA ALA A 77 11.56 -19.98 19.50
C ALA A 77 11.61 -20.86 18.25
N ASP A 78 10.58 -21.67 18.04
CA ASP A 78 10.42 -22.50 16.85
C ASP A 78 9.72 -21.75 15.73
N CYS A 79 8.87 -20.77 16.10
CA CYS A 79 8.24 -19.82 15.18
C CYS A 79 8.04 -18.46 15.85
N ILE A 80 7.79 -17.45 15.03
CA ILE A 80 7.44 -16.11 15.49
C ILE A 80 6.08 -15.68 14.94
N VAL A 81 5.41 -14.81 15.70
CA VAL A 81 4.28 -14.03 15.22
C VAL A 81 4.72 -12.57 15.17
N ASP A 82 4.74 -12.01 13.98
CA ASP A 82 5.26 -10.66 13.75
C ASP A 82 4.43 -9.91 12.72
N ILE A 83 4.60 -8.59 12.70
CA ILE A 83 3.98 -7.70 11.72
C ILE A 83 4.87 -7.61 10.49
N THR A 84 4.26 -7.75 9.33
CA THR A 84 4.94 -7.50 8.07
C THR A 84 4.02 -6.84 7.05
N GLU A 85 4.59 -6.07 6.16
CA GLU A 85 3.93 -5.52 4.99
C GLU A 85 4.31 -6.31 3.74
N THR A 86 5.60 -6.37 3.43
CA THR A 86 6.15 -7.03 2.22
C THR A 86 6.85 -8.35 2.51
N GLY A 87 7.06 -8.72 3.75
CA GLY A 87 7.84 -9.88 4.16
C GLY A 87 9.35 -9.74 3.91
N ARG A 88 9.85 -8.57 3.48
CA ARG A 88 11.27 -8.39 3.13
C ARG A 88 12.19 -8.61 4.33
N ALA A 89 11.87 -8.05 5.49
CA ALA A 89 12.68 -8.18 6.71
C ALA A 89 12.75 -9.65 7.15
N LEU A 90 11.63 -10.35 7.16
CA LEU A 90 11.57 -11.78 7.50
C LEU A 90 12.43 -12.62 6.55
N ARG A 91 12.29 -12.42 5.24
CA ARG A 91 13.13 -13.14 4.25
C ARG A 91 14.61 -12.82 4.39
N ALA A 92 14.97 -11.56 4.67
CA ALA A 92 16.36 -11.17 4.89
C ALA A 92 16.95 -11.80 6.16
N ALA A 93 16.11 -12.11 7.14
CA ALA A 93 16.49 -12.83 8.36
C ALA A 93 16.46 -14.37 8.20
N GLY A 94 16.26 -14.90 6.98
CA GLY A 94 16.21 -16.34 6.74
C GLY A 94 14.91 -17.00 7.20
N LEU A 95 13.81 -16.23 7.29
CA LEU A 95 12.50 -16.73 7.69
C LEU A 95 11.53 -16.76 6.52
N ARG A 96 10.55 -17.66 6.59
CA ARG A 96 9.41 -17.70 5.67
C ARG A 96 8.09 -17.69 6.41
N VAL A 97 7.13 -17.02 5.83
CA VAL A 97 5.75 -16.98 6.32
C VAL A 97 5.06 -18.29 5.97
N ILE A 98 4.40 -18.89 6.95
CA ILE A 98 3.61 -20.12 6.78
C ILE A 98 2.11 -19.88 6.94
N ASP A 99 1.70 -18.78 7.59
CA ASP A 99 0.29 -18.37 7.63
C ASP A 99 0.16 -16.86 7.90
N THR A 100 -0.99 -16.30 7.54
CA THR A 100 -1.38 -14.93 7.83
C THR A 100 -2.55 -14.95 8.81
N MET A 101 -2.29 -14.53 10.05
CA MET A 101 -3.29 -14.50 11.12
C MET A 101 -4.32 -13.39 10.93
N LEU A 102 -3.86 -12.22 10.51
CA LEU A 102 -4.66 -11.00 10.41
C LEU A 102 -4.13 -10.11 9.29
N VAL A 103 -5.05 -9.50 8.56
CA VAL A 103 -4.77 -8.41 7.61
C VAL A 103 -5.38 -7.14 8.19
N SER A 104 -4.56 -6.09 8.31
CA SER A 104 -4.96 -4.83 8.94
C SER A 104 -4.70 -3.65 8.01
N TYR A 105 -5.67 -2.75 7.94
CA TYR A 105 -5.56 -1.46 7.27
C TYR A 105 -5.67 -0.34 8.30
N THR A 106 -5.12 0.82 7.99
CA THR A 106 -5.45 2.03 8.74
C THR A 106 -6.86 2.47 8.38
N GLU A 107 -7.67 2.73 9.38
CA GLU A 107 -9.03 3.25 9.21
C GLU A 107 -9.22 4.56 9.96
N MET A 108 -10.01 5.45 9.39
CA MET A 108 -10.58 6.56 10.13
C MET A 108 -11.87 6.10 10.82
N ILE A 109 -11.91 6.20 12.14
CA ILE A 109 -13.06 5.75 12.95
C ILE A 109 -13.64 6.89 13.76
N ALA A 110 -14.95 6.82 14.02
CA ALA A 110 -15.66 7.75 14.88
C ALA A 110 -16.44 7.02 15.97
N ASN A 111 -16.65 7.67 17.11
CA ASN A 111 -17.63 7.19 18.07
C ASN A 111 -19.06 7.39 17.54
N GLN A 112 -19.99 6.59 18.05
CA GLN A 112 -21.37 6.57 17.55
C GLN A 112 -22.10 7.92 17.72
N GLN A 113 -21.87 8.60 18.83
CA GLN A 113 -22.52 9.88 19.13
C GLN A 113 -22.02 10.99 18.17
N ALA A 114 -20.71 11.09 17.94
CA ALA A 114 -20.15 12.05 17.01
C ALA A 114 -20.56 11.76 15.55
N PHE A 115 -20.67 10.48 15.18
CA PHE A 115 -21.11 10.09 13.84
C PHE A 115 -22.61 10.39 13.60
N ALA A 116 -23.45 10.34 14.64
CA ALA A 116 -24.86 10.68 14.57
C ALA A 116 -25.10 12.19 14.40
N ASP A 117 -24.17 13.03 14.84
CA ASP A 117 -24.22 14.48 14.70
C ASP A 117 -23.92 14.89 13.24
N PRO A 118 -24.86 15.56 12.53
CA PRO A 118 -24.69 15.89 11.11
C PRO A 118 -23.51 16.81 10.83
N GLU A 119 -23.24 17.79 11.70
CA GLU A 119 -22.16 18.77 11.50
C GLU A 119 -20.81 18.09 11.66
N LYS A 120 -20.64 17.28 12.72
CA LYS A 120 -19.41 16.51 12.94
C LYS A 120 -19.17 15.48 11.84
N ARG A 121 -20.23 14.78 11.41
CA ARG A 121 -20.13 13.84 10.29
C ARG A 121 -19.72 14.55 9.00
N HIS A 122 -20.26 15.73 8.72
CA HIS A 122 -19.84 16.53 7.57
C HIS A 122 -18.36 16.91 7.65
N ALA A 123 -17.89 17.40 8.79
CA ALA A 123 -16.48 17.73 9.00
C ALA A 123 -15.55 16.50 8.87
N MET A 124 -15.97 15.34 9.39
CA MET A 124 -15.22 14.07 9.23
C MET A 124 -15.12 13.66 7.75
N ASN A 125 -16.20 13.80 6.99
CA ASN A 125 -16.20 13.48 5.56
C ASN A 125 -15.30 14.44 4.76
N GLN A 126 -15.28 15.73 5.09
CA GLN A 126 -14.36 16.69 4.50
C GLN A 126 -12.90 16.31 4.78
N LEU A 127 -12.57 15.94 6.03
CA LEU A 127 -11.24 15.47 6.37
C LEU A 127 -10.87 14.20 5.60
N MET A 128 -11.80 13.25 5.53
CA MET A 128 -11.60 12.01 4.77
C MET A 128 -11.33 12.28 3.29
N THR A 129 -12.07 13.19 2.68
CA THR A 129 -11.84 13.63 1.28
C THR A 129 -10.43 14.16 1.08
N LEU A 130 -9.93 14.99 1.99
CA LEU A 130 -8.57 15.55 1.89
C LEU A 130 -7.50 14.47 2.07
N LEU A 131 -7.70 13.54 3.00
CA LEU A 131 -6.77 12.43 3.23
C LEU A 131 -6.72 11.50 2.02
N LEU A 132 -7.87 11.06 1.52
CA LEU A 132 -7.96 10.21 0.33
C LEU A 132 -7.37 10.91 -0.90
N GLY A 133 -7.70 12.20 -1.11
CA GLY A 133 -7.12 12.95 -2.23
C GLY A 133 -5.59 13.03 -2.18
N THR A 134 -4.99 13.08 -0.99
CA THR A 134 -3.54 13.04 -0.82
C THR A 134 -2.98 11.64 -1.15
N LEU A 135 -3.68 10.57 -0.74
CA LEU A 135 -3.29 9.20 -1.05
C LEU A 135 -3.43 8.92 -2.55
N ASP A 136 -4.48 9.41 -3.19
CA ASP A 136 -4.72 9.24 -4.62
C ASP A 136 -3.71 9.97 -5.51
N ALA A 137 -3.12 11.07 -5.02
CA ALA A 137 -2.05 11.78 -5.69
C ALA A 137 -0.68 11.09 -5.54
N ARG A 138 -0.56 10.18 -4.58
CA ARG A 138 0.72 9.55 -4.24
C ARG A 138 1.23 8.70 -5.40
N GLY A 139 2.48 8.93 -5.79
CA GLY A 139 3.09 8.22 -6.91
C GLY A 139 2.63 8.71 -8.30
N LYS A 140 1.89 9.81 -8.38
CA LYS A 140 1.41 10.42 -9.63
C LYS A 140 2.00 11.81 -9.83
N VAL A 141 2.10 12.20 -11.09
CA VAL A 141 2.54 13.53 -11.51
C VAL A 141 1.63 14.03 -12.64
N LEU A 142 1.50 15.33 -12.77
CA LEU A 142 0.87 15.95 -13.92
C LEU A 142 1.93 16.19 -14.99
N VAL A 143 1.71 15.64 -16.17
CA VAL A 143 2.49 15.96 -17.37
C VAL A 143 1.70 16.95 -18.19
N LYS A 144 2.35 18.03 -18.57
CA LYS A 144 1.85 19.02 -19.53
C LYS A 144 2.83 19.09 -20.69
N LEU A 145 2.32 19.16 -21.90
CA LEU A 145 3.13 19.25 -23.12
C LEU A 145 2.41 20.03 -24.19
N ASN A 146 3.16 20.51 -25.20
CA ASN A 146 2.63 21.06 -26.41
C ASN A 146 2.88 20.10 -27.58
N VAL A 147 2.00 20.12 -28.58
CA VAL A 147 2.10 19.25 -29.75
C VAL A 147 1.47 19.92 -30.98
N GLY A 148 2.08 19.74 -32.15
CA GLY A 148 1.50 20.16 -33.44
C GLY A 148 0.27 19.33 -33.80
N THR A 149 -0.57 19.90 -34.69
CA THR A 149 -1.83 19.24 -35.10
C THR A 149 -1.58 17.86 -35.73
N ASP A 150 -0.55 17.70 -36.53
CA ASP A 150 -0.24 16.44 -37.23
C ASP A 150 0.25 15.32 -36.31
N ASP A 151 0.83 15.69 -35.16
CA ASP A 151 1.44 14.75 -34.20
C ASP A 151 0.53 14.43 -33.01
N LEU A 152 -0.59 15.14 -32.87
CA LEU A 152 -1.49 14.99 -31.70
C LEU A 152 -1.88 13.53 -31.48
N GLN A 153 -2.33 12.83 -32.50
CA GLN A 153 -2.78 11.45 -32.36
C GLN A 153 -1.63 10.49 -31.95
N ARG A 154 -0.43 10.73 -32.46
CA ARG A 154 0.75 9.94 -32.07
C ARG A 154 1.10 10.12 -30.59
N VAL A 155 1.08 11.38 -30.13
CA VAL A 155 1.30 11.70 -28.71
C VAL A 155 0.24 11.09 -27.82
N LEU A 156 -1.05 11.18 -28.20
CA LEU A 156 -2.14 10.58 -27.44
C LEU A 156 -2.03 9.06 -27.32
N ASN A 157 -1.51 8.38 -28.36
CA ASN A 157 -1.29 6.93 -28.32
C ASN A 157 -0.15 6.51 -27.37
N VAL A 158 0.79 7.39 -27.09
CA VAL A 158 1.90 7.15 -26.14
C VAL A 158 1.48 7.42 -24.71
N LEU A 159 0.53 8.33 -24.48
CA LEU A 159 0.06 8.64 -23.13
C LEU A 159 -0.67 7.47 -22.51
N PRO A 160 -0.36 7.09 -21.25
CA PRO A 160 -1.08 6.03 -20.56
C PRO A 160 -2.57 6.36 -20.40
N SER A 161 -3.44 5.40 -20.69
CA SER A 161 -4.92 5.55 -20.73
C SER A 161 -5.60 5.66 -19.36
N ALA A 162 -4.91 6.07 -18.29
CA ALA A 162 -5.50 6.10 -16.93
C ALA A 162 -6.74 7.01 -16.80
N LYS A 163 -6.78 8.12 -17.52
CA LYS A 163 -7.95 9.00 -17.75
C LYS A 163 -7.76 9.72 -19.08
N SER A 164 -8.85 10.15 -19.72
CA SER A 164 -8.78 10.97 -20.92
C SER A 164 -7.94 12.23 -20.64
N PRO A 165 -6.92 12.54 -21.45
CA PRO A 165 -6.14 13.76 -21.30
C PRO A 165 -7.00 15.00 -21.55
N THR A 166 -6.65 16.11 -20.92
CA THR A 166 -7.23 17.41 -21.25
C THR A 166 -6.47 17.95 -22.48
N ILE A 167 -7.20 18.40 -23.48
CA ILE A 167 -6.64 18.97 -24.71
C ILE A 167 -7.20 20.38 -24.88
N SER A 168 -6.30 21.36 -25.11
CA SER A 168 -6.65 22.77 -25.35
C SER A 168 -5.88 23.28 -26.54
N GLU A 169 -6.51 24.14 -27.37
CA GLU A 169 -5.85 24.77 -28.50
C GLU A 169 -4.84 25.84 -28.03
N LEU A 170 -3.71 25.92 -28.71
CA LEU A 170 -2.71 26.96 -28.54
C LEU A 170 -2.97 28.15 -29.44
N ALA A 171 -2.74 29.36 -28.97
CA ALA A 171 -2.92 30.59 -29.73
C ALA A 171 -2.06 30.64 -31.03
N SER A 172 -0.94 29.96 -31.04
CA SER A 172 -0.03 29.84 -32.19
C SER A 172 -0.36 28.68 -33.14
N GLY A 173 -1.44 27.95 -32.90
CA GLY A 173 -1.75 26.67 -33.54
C GLY A 173 -1.15 25.46 -32.81
N GLY A 174 -1.76 24.27 -32.96
CA GLY A 174 -1.45 23.07 -32.23
C GLY A 174 -2.19 22.99 -30.89
N PHE A 175 -1.75 22.08 -30.00
CA PHE A 175 -2.49 21.73 -28.81
C PHE A 175 -1.57 21.68 -27.58
N ALA A 176 -2.10 22.12 -26.44
CA ALA A 176 -1.59 21.77 -25.10
C ALA A 176 -2.33 20.53 -24.61
N VAL A 177 -1.59 19.54 -24.13
CA VAL A 177 -2.12 18.31 -23.59
C VAL A 177 -1.68 18.16 -22.13
N GLU A 178 -2.63 17.82 -21.26
CA GLU A 178 -2.39 17.60 -19.84
C GLU A 178 -2.89 16.22 -19.44
N SER A 179 -2.08 15.44 -18.72
CA SER A 179 -2.45 14.13 -18.24
C SER A 179 -1.79 13.79 -16.92
N VAL A 180 -2.51 13.06 -16.06
CA VAL A 180 -1.96 12.48 -14.83
C VAL A 180 -1.38 11.12 -15.14
N VAL A 181 -0.10 10.93 -14.81
CA VAL A 181 0.65 9.71 -15.08
C VAL A 181 1.37 9.19 -13.84
N GLU A 182 1.74 7.92 -13.86
CA GLU A 182 2.53 7.32 -12.79
C GLU A 182 3.97 7.86 -12.79
N LYS A 183 4.42 8.38 -11.66
CA LYS A 183 5.77 8.95 -11.51
C LYS A 183 6.87 7.95 -11.87
N ARG A 184 6.67 6.65 -11.59
CA ARG A 184 7.65 5.60 -11.88
C ARG A 184 7.93 5.41 -13.38
N THR A 185 6.99 5.77 -14.25
CA THR A 185 7.11 5.63 -15.71
C THR A 185 7.61 6.90 -16.41
N ILE A 186 7.73 8.01 -15.69
CA ILE A 186 7.97 9.33 -16.30
C ILE A 186 9.28 9.41 -17.08
N ASN A 187 10.34 8.78 -16.57
CA ASN A 187 11.66 8.80 -17.21
C ASN A 187 11.71 8.04 -18.54
N THR A 188 10.80 7.11 -18.76
CA THR A 188 10.64 6.41 -20.05
C THR A 188 9.58 7.08 -20.93
N LEU A 189 8.59 7.70 -20.31
CA LEU A 189 7.48 8.36 -21.00
C LEU A 189 7.92 9.65 -21.68
N ILE A 190 8.70 10.52 -21.02
CA ILE A 190 9.13 11.81 -21.57
C ILE A 190 9.90 11.63 -22.89
N PRO A 191 10.92 10.76 -23.01
CA PRO A 191 11.59 10.51 -24.29
C PRO A 191 10.63 10.02 -25.38
N ALA A 192 9.75 9.08 -25.06
CA ALA A 192 8.78 8.53 -26.01
C ALA A 192 7.79 9.59 -26.53
N LEU A 193 7.33 10.49 -25.65
CA LEU A 193 6.48 11.61 -26.03
C LEU A 193 7.23 12.60 -26.97
N LYS A 194 8.51 12.85 -26.67
CA LYS A 194 9.35 13.71 -27.51
C LYS A 194 9.54 13.10 -28.89
N ASP A 195 9.80 11.80 -29.00
CA ASP A 195 9.91 11.08 -30.27
C ASP A 195 8.58 11.06 -31.03
N ALA A 196 7.44 11.14 -30.33
CA ALA A 196 6.11 11.27 -30.94
C ALA A 196 5.79 12.69 -31.45
N GLY A 197 6.66 13.68 -31.21
CA GLY A 197 6.48 15.07 -31.66
C GLY A 197 6.04 16.04 -30.56
N ALA A 198 6.05 15.65 -29.30
CA ALA A 198 5.76 16.55 -28.19
C ALA A 198 6.91 17.53 -27.93
N SER A 199 6.57 18.77 -27.54
CA SER A 199 7.49 19.82 -27.11
C SER A 199 7.07 20.40 -25.77
N ASP A 200 7.92 21.20 -25.13
CA ASP A 200 7.64 21.93 -23.90
C ASP A 200 7.07 21.01 -22.78
N LEU A 201 7.67 19.84 -22.63
CA LEU A 201 7.23 18.87 -21.64
C LEU A 201 7.56 19.34 -20.22
N LEU A 202 6.55 19.38 -19.38
CA LEU A 202 6.64 19.73 -17.96
C LEU A 202 6.14 18.57 -17.10
N GLU A 203 6.93 18.19 -16.09
CA GLU A 203 6.51 17.33 -14.99
C GLU A 203 6.20 18.18 -13.78
N MET A 204 5.00 18.06 -13.23
CA MET A 204 4.56 18.81 -12.06
C MET A 204 4.08 17.86 -10.96
N PRO A 205 4.53 18.05 -9.70
CA PRO A 205 4.06 17.27 -8.58
C PRO A 205 2.58 17.60 -8.28
N ILE A 206 1.82 16.57 -7.92
CA ILE A 206 0.42 16.70 -7.52
C ILE A 206 0.32 16.50 -6.01
N SER A 207 -0.29 17.45 -5.31
CA SER A 207 -0.50 17.35 -3.86
C SER A 207 -1.75 16.57 -3.50
N LYS A 208 -2.82 16.67 -4.29
CA LYS A 208 -4.09 15.99 -4.08
C LYS A 208 -4.79 15.73 -5.41
N ILE A 209 -5.48 14.60 -5.48
CA ILE A 209 -6.44 14.28 -6.55
C ILE A 209 -7.75 13.97 -5.84
N VAL A 210 -8.77 14.81 -6.05
CA VAL A 210 -10.12 14.59 -5.50
C VAL A 210 -11.03 14.26 -6.68
N ALA A 211 -11.55 13.03 -6.70
CA ALA A 211 -12.45 12.55 -7.74
C ALA A 211 -13.91 12.79 -7.39
#